data_945ee1ae13eddf4536cb74e0cb27c545
#
_entry.id   945ee1ae13eddf4536cb74e0cb27c545
#
_cell.length_a   1.000
_cell.length_b   1.000
_cell.length_c   1.000
_cell.angle_alpha   90.00
_cell.angle_beta   90.00
_cell.angle_gamma   90.00
#
_symmetry.space_group_name_H-M   'P 1'
#
loop_
_entity.id
_entity.type
_entity.pdbx_description
1 polymer ?
#
loop_
_entity_poly.entity_id
_entity_poly.type
_entity_poly.pdbx_seq_one_letter_code
_entity_poly.pdbx_strand_id
1 'polypeptide(L)'
;MENLQQIHIDGKEYYIIDSIQNLRAEDSFIYNKNKLAMFDGAGEARKYVGSYIGSNGSRLSDFFAYTRWGDTKIAGKRSYPTIQQGNCFFSKTNLLKYLFDARVEYQQQEQIYHNDISQYYDDYLHTINSLSSDLNFFSIYDVSDFLENKLSRAYIRSDDDIWKIWRKIVLPKISYLSILKLIPIKINNGNTQPLFYFRIFLDYQFRSIVHPQLTQSIIQPSSTESKVAERSYNRRIGADMFRKKVIEHMPQCPFSKISEEKLLIASHIKPYNICIKEGQEDQAIDYLNGLALTPTYDKLFDQGYITFTDKGHLICGTQLSAYTWEKLNINPNAKSKMRIYPEDREPYLDYHRRFVFQDNIDDFV
;
A
#
# COMPACT_ATOMS: atom_id res chain seq x y z
N MET A 1 10.94 2.95 24.31
CA MET A 1 11.13 2.66 22.86
C MET A 1 10.95 1.17 22.52
N GLU A 2 10.75 0.31 23.48
CA GLU A 2 10.64 -1.16 23.25
C GLU A 2 9.41 -1.63 22.45
N ASN A 3 8.41 -0.77 22.25
CA ASN A 3 7.18 -1.11 21.53
C ASN A 3 7.03 -0.46 20.16
N LEU A 4 8.07 0.22 19.64
CA LEU A 4 8.00 0.86 18.34
C LEU A 4 8.28 -0.14 17.22
N GLN A 5 7.49 -0.11 16.17
CA GLN A 5 7.71 -0.95 14.99
C GLN A 5 9.03 -0.59 14.33
N GLN A 6 9.76 -1.62 13.89
CA GLN A 6 11.06 -1.50 13.25
C GLN A 6 10.94 -1.86 11.78
N ILE A 7 11.71 -1.15 10.95
CA ILE A 7 11.86 -1.43 9.53
C ILE A 7 13.32 -1.27 9.10
N HIS A 8 13.67 -1.96 8.02
CA HIS A 8 14.97 -1.87 7.37
C HIS A 8 14.81 -1.13 6.05
N ILE A 9 15.60 -0.10 5.82
CA ILE A 9 15.60 0.65 4.57
C ILE A 9 17.04 0.88 4.16
N ASP A 10 17.41 0.44 2.96
CA ASP A 10 18.75 0.59 2.41
C ASP A 10 19.86 0.12 3.38
N GLY A 11 19.68 -1.07 3.97
CA GLY A 11 20.63 -1.67 4.91
C GLY A 11 20.72 -1.00 6.28
N LYS A 12 19.84 -0.07 6.60
CA LYS A 12 19.77 0.63 7.89
C LYS A 12 18.49 0.31 8.64
N GLU A 13 18.59 0.23 9.95
CA GLU A 13 17.45 -0.05 10.84
C GLU A 13 16.86 1.24 11.40
N TYR A 14 15.52 1.34 11.38
CA TYR A 14 14.77 2.51 11.85
C TYR A 14 13.64 2.10 12.78
N TYR A 15 13.35 2.95 13.77
CA TYR A 15 12.07 2.94 14.48
C TYR A 15 11.07 3.83 13.76
N ILE A 16 9.84 3.35 13.63
CA ILE A 16 8.70 4.18 13.23
C ILE A 16 8.19 4.88 14.49
N ILE A 17 8.44 6.18 14.63
CA ILE A 17 8.05 6.95 15.80
C ILE A 17 6.67 7.60 15.65
N ASP A 18 6.23 7.79 14.41
CA ASP A 18 4.91 8.31 14.07
C ASP A 18 4.58 7.95 12.61
N SER A 19 3.31 8.01 12.24
CA SER A 19 2.90 7.71 10.87
C SER A 19 1.60 8.39 10.49
N ILE A 20 1.49 8.73 9.21
CA ILE A 20 0.27 9.15 8.56
C ILE A 20 -0.13 8.05 7.60
N GLN A 21 -1.37 7.54 7.71
CA GLN A 21 -1.88 6.53 6.80
C GLN A 21 -3.19 7.00 6.17
N ASN A 22 -3.49 6.43 5.01
CA ASN A 22 -4.78 6.57 4.35
C ASN A 22 -5.19 8.02 4.03
N LEU A 23 -4.23 8.91 3.75
CA LEU A 23 -4.53 10.21 3.19
C LEU A 23 -4.92 10.05 1.72
N ARG A 24 -6.20 10.23 1.42
CA ARG A 24 -6.69 10.12 0.05
C ARG A 24 -6.10 11.22 -0.83
N ALA A 25 -5.60 10.83 -1.99
CA ALA A 25 -5.10 11.77 -2.98
C ALA A 25 -6.29 12.44 -3.70
N GLU A 26 -6.57 13.68 -3.32
CA GLU A 26 -7.62 14.49 -3.96
C GLU A 26 -7.12 15.09 -5.30
N ASP A 27 -8.04 15.61 -6.12
CA ASP A 27 -7.71 16.19 -7.43
C ASP A 27 -6.65 17.30 -7.36
N SER A 28 -6.64 18.09 -6.29
CA SER A 28 -5.66 19.16 -6.07
C SER A 28 -4.28 18.65 -5.68
N PHE A 29 -4.16 17.37 -5.33
CA PHE A 29 -2.90 16.74 -4.98
C PHE A 29 -2.07 16.37 -6.21
N ILE A 30 -2.68 16.08 -7.33
CA ILE A 30 -1.98 15.78 -8.58
C ILE A 30 -1.37 17.01 -9.22
N TYR A 31 -0.40 16.80 -10.10
CA TYR A 31 0.31 17.90 -10.79
C TYR A 31 -0.63 18.79 -11.60
N ASN A 32 -1.66 18.21 -12.20
CA ASN A 32 -2.70 18.89 -12.93
C ASN A 32 -4.06 18.46 -12.42
N LYS A 33 -4.93 19.41 -12.06
CA LYS A 33 -6.30 19.12 -11.61
C LYS A 33 -7.11 18.35 -12.66
N ASN A 34 -6.84 18.68 -13.91
CA ASN A 34 -7.39 17.97 -15.05
C ASN A 34 -6.29 17.12 -15.70
N LYS A 35 -5.74 16.21 -14.91
CA LYS A 35 -4.64 15.32 -15.31
C LYS A 35 -4.83 14.74 -16.69
N LEU A 36 -6.07 14.64 -17.09
CA LEU A 36 -6.49 13.87 -18.23
C LEU A 36 -6.72 14.74 -19.45
N ALA A 37 -6.90 16.04 -19.26
CA ALA A 37 -7.12 16.97 -20.36
C ALA A 37 -5.84 17.72 -20.77
N MET A 38 -4.95 18.01 -19.81
CA MET A 38 -3.79 18.87 -20.08
C MET A 38 -2.57 18.40 -19.29
N PHE A 39 -1.61 17.89 -20.01
CA PHE A 39 -0.38 17.33 -19.44
C PHE A 39 0.56 18.37 -18.88
N ASP A 40 0.62 19.54 -19.50
CA ASP A 40 1.53 20.63 -19.20
C ASP A 40 0.89 21.73 -18.35
N GLY A 41 -0.29 21.49 -17.83
CA GLY A 41 -0.92 22.46 -16.95
C GLY A 41 -0.06 22.74 -15.72
N ALA A 42 0.16 24.01 -15.44
CA ALA A 42 0.84 24.48 -14.24
C ALA A 42 0.03 24.06 -13.01
N GLY A 43 0.30 22.88 -12.49
CA GLY A 43 -0.26 22.43 -11.23
C GLY A 43 0.17 23.38 -10.11
N GLU A 44 -0.63 23.50 -9.07
CA GLU A 44 -0.22 24.24 -7.88
C GLU A 44 1.05 23.59 -7.30
N ALA A 45 2.07 24.40 -7.02
CA ALA A 45 3.26 23.92 -6.35
C ALA A 45 2.92 23.40 -4.94
N ARG A 46 1.90 23.98 -4.31
CA ARG A 46 1.36 23.59 -3.01
C ARG A 46 0.20 22.61 -3.20
N LYS A 47 0.26 21.48 -2.54
CA LYS A 47 -0.69 20.38 -2.71
C LYS A 47 -1.52 20.13 -1.46
N TYR A 48 -2.80 20.00 -1.69
CA TYR A 48 -3.74 19.53 -0.71
C TYR A 48 -3.54 18.03 -0.49
N VAL A 49 -3.28 17.63 0.75
CA VAL A 49 -3.06 16.25 1.16
C VAL A 49 -4.20 15.70 2.03
N GLY A 50 -5.33 16.38 2.05
CA GLY A 50 -6.50 15.95 2.80
C GLY A 50 -6.63 16.62 4.17
N SER A 51 -7.70 16.29 4.86
CA SER A 51 -7.89 16.65 6.27
C SER A 51 -7.12 15.64 7.11
N TYR A 52 -5.97 16.02 7.61
CA TYR A 52 -5.28 15.22 8.59
C TYR A 52 -5.58 15.73 9.99
N ILE A 53 -6.35 14.92 10.70
CA ILE A 53 -6.40 14.95 12.14
C ILE A 53 -5.91 13.56 12.56
N GLY A 54 -4.68 13.47 13.05
CA GLY A 54 -4.12 12.22 13.55
C GLY A 54 -5.01 11.63 14.65
N SER A 55 -4.81 10.37 14.95
CA SER A 55 -5.51 9.68 16.04
C SER A 55 -5.47 10.42 17.39
N ASN A 56 -4.50 11.32 17.55
CA ASN A 56 -4.29 12.17 18.73
C ASN A 56 -4.73 13.64 18.49
N GLY A 57 -5.46 13.95 17.44
CA GLY A 57 -5.81 15.32 17.08
C GLY A 57 -4.66 16.17 16.55
N SER A 58 -3.49 15.56 16.28
CA SER A 58 -2.30 16.24 15.79
C SER A 58 -2.51 16.71 14.33
N ARG A 59 -1.95 17.87 14.03
CA ARG A 59 -1.98 18.46 12.69
C ARG A 59 -0.78 17.97 11.87
N LEU A 60 -0.86 18.13 10.54
CA LEU A 60 0.25 17.81 9.65
C LEU A 60 1.51 18.62 9.98
N SER A 61 1.37 19.87 10.35
CA SER A 61 2.46 20.74 10.81
C SER A 61 3.15 20.22 12.08
N ASP A 62 2.39 19.61 13.00
CA ASP A 62 2.95 19.01 14.22
C ASP A 62 3.72 17.72 13.89
N PHE A 63 3.19 16.91 12.97
CA PHE A 63 3.87 15.71 12.49
C PHE A 63 5.25 16.04 11.91
N PHE A 64 5.36 17.07 11.09
CA PHE A 64 6.63 17.50 10.52
C PHE A 64 7.46 18.37 11.47
N ALA A 65 6.95 18.80 12.61
CA ALA A 65 7.56 19.79 13.49
C ALA A 65 7.94 21.09 12.73
N TYR A 66 7.03 21.55 11.86
CA TYR A 66 7.22 22.63 10.89
C TYR A 66 7.85 23.92 11.46
N THR A 67 7.48 24.29 12.67
CA THR A 67 7.99 25.50 13.34
C THR A 67 9.46 25.39 13.78
N ARG A 68 10.06 24.21 13.69
CA ARG A 68 11.43 23.92 14.13
C ARG A 68 12.42 23.77 12.96
N TRP A 69 11.98 24.04 11.74
CA TRP A 69 12.84 23.94 10.57
C TRP A 69 13.78 25.14 10.48
N GLY A 70 15.05 24.90 10.11
CA GLY A 70 16.09 25.90 10.22
C GLY A 70 16.12 26.94 9.11
N ASP A 71 16.14 26.50 7.84
CA ASP A 71 16.37 27.39 6.71
C ASP A 71 15.07 28.00 6.18
N THR A 72 15.18 29.17 5.59
CA THR A 72 14.07 29.92 5.02
C THR A 72 14.15 29.90 3.50
N LYS A 73 13.10 29.46 2.83
CA LYS A 73 12.94 29.55 1.39
C LYS A 73 12.07 30.74 1.02
N ILE A 74 12.56 31.55 0.07
CA ILE A 74 11.79 32.63 -0.50
C ILE A 74 11.19 32.19 -1.83
N ALA A 75 9.87 32.27 -1.95
CA ALA A 75 9.15 31.97 -3.18
C ALA A 75 8.22 33.14 -3.51
N GLY A 76 8.61 33.94 -4.50
CA GLY A 76 7.95 35.20 -4.82
C GLY A 76 8.03 36.19 -3.66
N LYS A 77 6.88 36.67 -3.18
CA LYS A 77 6.78 37.61 -2.04
C LYS A 77 6.67 36.93 -0.66
N ARG A 78 6.71 35.57 -0.62
CA ARG A 78 6.49 34.79 0.61
C ARG A 78 7.77 34.12 1.04
N SER A 79 7.97 34.07 2.35
CA SER A 79 9.05 33.32 2.99
C SER A 79 8.47 32.07 3.68
N TYR A 80 9.11 30.95 3.49
CA TYR A 80 8.70 29.66 4.07
C TYR A 80 9.87 29.03 4.81
N PRO A 81 9.67 28.51 6.03
CA PRO A 81 10.67 27.64 6.64
C PRO A 81 10.79 26.34 5.84
N THR A 82 11.96 25.76 5.81
CA THR A 82 12.25 24.54 5.10
C THR A 82 12.61 23.42 6.07
N ILE A 83 12.32 22.17 5.68
CA ILE A 83 13.02 21.03 6.27
C ILE A 83 14.45 21.02 5.74
N GLN A 84 15.40 20.60 6.58
CA GLN A 84 16.77 20.39 6.10
C GLN A 84 16.77 19.44 4.91
N GLN A 85 17.59 19.73 3.92
CA GLN A 85 17.69 18.97 2.68
C GLN A 85 17.92 17.48 2.97
N GLY A 86 17.19 16.61 2.26
CA GLY A 86 17.36 15.17 2.34
C GLY A 86 16.62 14.48 3.47
N ASN A 87 15.69 15.11 4.15
CA ASN A 87 14.91 14.47 5.21
C ASN A 87 13.65 13.76 4.71
N CYS A 88 13.16 14.06 3.52
CA CYS A 88 12.02 13.39 2.90
C CYS A 88 12.49 12.53 1.75
N PHE A 89 11.89 11.36 1.54
CA PHE A 89 12.25 10.53 0.41
C PHE A 89 11.08 9.66 -0.07
N PHE A 90 11.16 9.27 -1.35
CA PHE A 90 10.38 8.20 -1.97
C PHE A 90 11.30 7.03 -2.28
N SER A 91 10.76 5.81 -2.21
CA SER A 91 11.43 4.60 -2.72
C SER A 91 10.99 4.31 -4.15
N LYS A 92 11.95 4.05 -5.03
CA LYS A 92 11.72 3.55 -6.39
C LYS A 92 10.88 2.27 -6.36
N THR A 93 11.17 1.37 -5.43
CA THR A 93 10.42 0.12 -5.21
C THR A 93 8.95 0.39 -4.92
N ASN A 94 8.61 1.35 -4.06
CA ASN A 94 7.21 1.73 -3.80
C ASN A 94 6.53 2.30 -5.05
N LEU A 95 7.22 3.13 -5.83
CA LEU A 95 6.66 3.70 -7.07
C LEU A 95 6.40 2.61 -8.12
N LEU A 96 7.31 1.65 -8.28
CA LEU A 96 7.14 0.52 -9.19
C LEU A 96 5.98 -0.37 -8.77
N LYS A 97 5.88 -0.68 -7.48
CA LYS A 97 4.76 -1.44 -6.94
C LYS A 97 3.42 -0.72 -7.17
N TYR A 98 3.39 0.58 -6.92
CA TYR A 98 2.19 1.38 -7.18
C TYR A 98 1.77 1.33 -8.66
N LEU A 99 2.71 1.50 -9.60
CA LEU A 99 2.40 1.39 -11.03
C LEU A 99 1.93 -0.01 -11.41
N PHE A 100 2.57 -1.05 -10.86
CA PHE A 100 2.11 -2.41 -11.07
C PHE A 100 0.67 -2.60 -10.60
N ASP A 101 0.33 -2.12 -9.42
CA ASP A 101 -1.02 -2.20 -8.87
C ASP A 101 -2.02 -1.39 -9.71
N ALA A 102 -1.60 -0.23 -10.24
CA ALA A 102 -2.44 0.71 -10.98
C ALA A 102 -2.52 0.43 -12.49
N ARG A 103 -1.80 -0.58 -13.02
CA ARG A 103 -1.68 -0.80 -14.47
C ARG A 103 -3.03 -0.94 -15.18
N VAL A 104 -4.01 -1.58 -14.54
CA VAL A 104 -5.34 -1.77 -15.13
C VAL A 104 -6.07 -0.45 -15.21
N GLU A 105 -6.01 0.37 -14.17
CA GLU A 105 -6.63 1.70 -14.14
C GLU A 105 -6.03 2.65 -15.19
N TYR A 106 -4.72 2.55 -15.46
CA TYR A 106 -4.10 3.29 -16.56
C TYR A 106 -4.54 2.82 -17.95
N GLN A 107 -4.79 1.52 -18.10
CA GLN A 107 -5.16 0.91 -19.40
C GLN A 107 -6.66 1.00 -19.69
N GLN A 108 -7.48 1.32 -18.70
CA GLN A 108 -8.92 1.49 -18.90
C GLN A 108 -9.23 2.88 -19.46
N GLN A 109 -9.88 2.89 -20.61
CA GLN A 109 -10.45 4.09 -21.16
C GLN A 109 -11.76 4.42 -20.43
N GLU A 110 -11.90 5.65 -19.91
CA GLU A 110 -13.17 6.30 -19.60
C GLU A 110 -13.91 5.96 -18.31
N GLN A 111 -13.44 5.12 -17.39
CA GLN A 111 -14.29 4.77 -16.22
C GLN A 111 -14.25 5.78 -15.07
N ILE A 112 -13.07 6.26 -14.69
CA ILE A 112 -12.92 7.25 -13.60
C ILE A 112 -12.47 8.60 -14.15
N TYR A 113 -11.77 8.58 -15.26
CA TYR A 113 -11.19 9.74 -15.92
C TYR A 113 -11.81 9.93 -17.30
N HIS A 114 -11.99 11.20 -17.69
CA HIS A 114 -12.66 11.54 -18.96
C HIS A 114 -11.77 11.37 -20.20
N ASN A 115 -10.49 11.06 -20.03
CA ASN A 115 -9.54 10.93 -21.13
C ASN A 115 -8.73 9.64 -21.02
N ASP A 116 -8.26 9.14 -22.18
CA ASP A 116 -7.33 8.03 -22.25
C ASP A 116 -5.96 8.44 -21.67
N ILE A 117 -5.54 7.72 -20.64
CA ILE A 117 -4.25 7.92 -19.96
C ILE A 117 -3.28 6.76 -20.17
N SER A 118 -3.65 5.79 -21.00
CA SER A 118 -2.84 4.58 -21.24
C SER A 118 -1.44 4.90 -21.76
N GLN A 119 -1.34 5.90 -22.63
CA GLN A 119 -0.07 6.38 -23.20
C GLN A 119 0.97 6.81 -22.13
N TYR A 120 0.53 7.15 -20.93
CA TYR A 120 1.43 7.64 -19.88
C TYR A 120 2.01 6.54 -19.00
N TYR A 121 1.45 5.35 -19.06
CA TYR A 121 1.89 4.24 -18.21
C TYR A 121 3.35 3.86 -18.49
N ASP A 122 3.68 3.66 -19.75
CA ASP A 122 5.02 3.26 -20.17
C ASP A 122 6.04 4.37 -19.95
N ASP A 123 5.66 5.63 -20.18
CA ASP A 123 6.51 6.79 -19.90
C ASP A 123 6.85 6.91 -18.41
N TYR A 124 5.87 6.68 -17.53
CA TYR A 124 6.09 6.70 -16.09
C TYR A 124 6.92 5.52 -15.62
N LEU A 125 6.66 4.33 -16.15
CA LEU A 125 7.45 3.14 -15.86
C LEU A 125 8.92 3.35 -16.28
N HIS A 126 9.15 3.90 -17.48
CA HIS A 126 10.48 4.26 -17.94
C HIS A 126 11.14 5.30 -17.02
N THR A 127 10.43 6.37 -16.70
CA THR A 127 10.93 7.44 -15.82
C THR A 127 11.35 6.90 -14.47
N ILE A 128 10.55 6.03 -13.82
CA ILE A 128 10.89 5.45 -12.53
C ILE A 128 12.06 4.48 -12.66
N ASN A 129 12.08 3.66 -13.71
CA ASN A 129 13.19 2.73 -13.93
C ASN A 129 14.53 3.44 -14.14
N SER A 130 14.52 4.64 -14.70
CA SER A 130 15.73 5.46 -14.88
C SER A 130 16.27 6.09 -13.60
N LEU A 131 15.56 6.05 -12.48
CA LEU A 131 16.07 6.50 -11.20
C LEU A 131 17.28 5.66 -10.77
N SER A 132 18.39 6.32 -10.46
CA SER A 132 19.68 5.67 -10.18
C SER A 132 19.73 5.00 -8.81
N SER A 133 18.88 5.41 -7.87
CA SER A 133 18.83 4.91 -6.49
C SER A 133 17.42 4.47 -6.14
N ASP A 134 17.29 3.52 -5.20
CA ASP A 134 15.98 3.22 -4.62
C ASP A 134 15.47 4.40 -3.80
N LEU A 135 16.30 5.00 -2.96
CA LEU A 135 15.91 6.15 -2.15
C LEU A 135 16.13 7.45 -2.91
N ASN A 136 15.06 8.21 -3.10
CA ASN A 136 15.08 9.48 -3.82
C ASN A 136 14.67 10.59 -2.88
N PHE A 137 15.65 11.35 -2.41
CA PHE A 137 15.49 12.39 -1.39
C PHE A 137 14.98 13.70 -1.98
N PHE A 138 14.19 14.43 -1.17
CA PHE A 138 13.68 15.76 -1.50
C PHE A 138 13.43 16.57 -0.23
N SER A 139 13.24 17.88 -0.41
CA SER A 139 12.94 18.81 0.65
C SER A 139 11.51 19.34 0.53
N ILE A 140 10.86 19.57 1.64
CA ILE A 140 9.59 20.30 1.71
C ILE A 140 9.81 21.62 2.42
N TYR A 141 9.17 22.68 1.96
CA TYR A 141 9.35 24.05 2.47
C TYR A 141 8.06 24.74 2.92
N ASP A 142 6.92 24.07 2.76
CA ASP A 142 5.65 24.59 3.25
C ASP A 142 4.79 23.40 3.70
N VAL A 143 4.46 23.40 4.98
CA VAL A 143 3.39 22.56 5.51
C VAL A 143 2.42 23.50 6.22
N SER A 144 1.22 23.58 5.73
CA SER A 144 0.22 24.48 6.28
C SER A 144 -1.10 23.78 6.49
N ASP A 145 -1.68 24.01 7.65
CA ASP A 145 -3.00 23.54 8.04
C ASP A 145 -3.95 24.72 8.08
N PHE A 146 -5.08 24.58 7.43
CA PHE A 146 -6.14 25.59 7.42
C PHE A 146 -7.44 24.96 7.91
N LEU A 147 -8.16 25.74 8.69
CA LEU A 147 -9.56 25.48 8.97
C LEU A 147 -10.40 26.46 8.16
N GLU A 148 -11.04 25.98 7.12
CA GLU A 148 -11.91 26.78 6.26
C GLU A 148 -13.31 26.14 6.25
N ASN A 149 -14.32 26.91 6.61
CA ASN A 149 -15.72 26.43 6.66
C ASN A 149 -15.91 25.11 7.42
N LYS A 150 -15.23 24.95 8.57
CA LYS A 150 -15.20 23.74 9.41
C LYS A 150 -14.50 22.53 8.74
N LEU A 151 -13.90 22.69 7.57
CA LEU A 151 -13.10 21.65 6.92
C LEU A 151 -11.62 21.91 7.19
N SER A 152 -10.97 20.93 7.77
CA SER A 152 -9.51 20.93 7.92
C SER A 152 -8.86 20.63 6.57
N ARG A 153 -7.89 21.42 6.16
CA ARG A 153 -7.11 21.22 4.93
C ARG A 153 -5.63 21.31 5.26
N ALA A 154 -4.86 20.39 4.71
CA ALA A 154 -3.42 20.36 4.87
C ALA A 154 -2.71 20.38 3.51
N TYR A 155 -1.59 21.09 3.44
CA TYR A 155 -0.83 21.27 2.22
C TYR A 155 0.65 21.00 2.45
N ILE A 156 1.29 20.41 1.45
CA ILE A 156 2.74 20.20 1.38
C ILE A 156 3.25 20.83 0.08
N ARG A 157 4.42 21.46 0.14
CA ARG A 157 5.09 22.06 -1.02
C ARG A 157 6.53 21.62 -1.12
N SER A 158 6.91 21.21 -2.33
CA SER A 158 8.28 20.95 -2.75
C SER A 158 8.46 21.37 -4.21
N ASP A 159 9.67 21.80 -4.57
CA ASP A 159 10.05 22.13 -5.95
C ASP A 159 10.90 21.03 -6.58
N ASP A 160 11.28 20.01 -5.81
CA ASP A 160 12.18 18.97 -6.26
C ASP A 160 11.54 18.08 -7.35
N ASP A 161 12.37 17.59 -8.27
CA ASP A 161 11.89 16.84 -9.43
C ASP A 161 11.23 15.53 -9.05
N ILE A 162 11.76 14.83 -8.02
CA ILE A 162 11.11 13.59 -7.54
C ILE A 162 9.71 13.85 -7.01
N TRP A 163 9.45 15.00 -6.37
CA TRP A 163 8.11 15.38 -5.95
C TRP A 163 7.18 15.61 -7.14
N LYS A 164 7.69 16.22 -8.23
CA LYS A 164 6.93 16.41 -9.47
C LYS A 164 6.64 15.08 -10.17
N ILE A 165 7.62 14.18 -10.25
CA ILE A 165 7.48 12.83 -10.83
C ILE A 165 6.38 12.09 -10.07
N TRP A 166 6.49 12.01 -8.75
CA TRP A 166 5.52 11.34 -7.91
C TRP A 166 4.10 11.86 -8.13
N ARG A 167 3.91 13.18 -8.19
CA ARG A 167 2.61 13.80 -8.43
C ARG A 167 2.03 13.53 -9.82
N LYS A 168 2.87 13.27 -10.82
CA LYS A 168 2.43 12.88 -12.16
C LYS A 168 1.86 11.46 -12.17
N ILE A 169 2.42 10.57 -11.39
CA ILE A 169 2.07 9.15 -11.36
C ILE A 169 0.75 8.91 -10.63
N VAL A 170 0.47 9.67 -9.58
CA VAL A 170 -0.68 9.45 -8.71
C VAL A 170 -2.01 9.56 -9.45
N LEU A 171 -2.85 8.56 -9.31
CA LEU A 171 -4.25 8.56 -9.74
C LEU A 171 -5.13 9.14 -8.61
N PRO A 172 -5.80 10.27 -8.82
CA PRO A 172 -6.60 10.90 -7.77
C PRO A 172 -7.81 10.05 -7.39
N LYS A 173 -8.37 10.28 -6.20
CA LYS A 173 -9.56 9.65 -5.62
C LYS A 173 -9.43 8.18 -5.25
N ILE A 174 -8.53 7.45 -5.89
CA ILE A 174 -8.32 6.01 -5.68
C ILE A 174 -6.95 5.68 -5.10
N SER A 175 -6.13 6.69 -4.85
CA SER A 175 -4.80 6.54 -4.25
C SER A 175 -4.74 7.16 -2.86
N TYR A 176 -3.85 6.60 -2.05
CA TYR A 176 -3.60 7.04 -0.68
C TYR A 176 -2.13 7.33 -0.48
N LEU A 177 -1.83 8.43 0.21
CA LEU A 177 -0.52 8.77 0.71
C LEU A 177 -0.35 8.21 2.13
N SER A 178 0.80 7.64 2.39
CA SER A 178 1.28 7.26 3.71
C SER A 178 2.67 7.85 3.93
N ILE A 179 2.91 8.36 5.14
CA ILE A 179 4.20 8.94 5.51
C ILE A 179 4.62 8.30 6.83
N LEU A 180 5.80 7.70 6.86
CA LEU A 180 6.42 7.23 8.10
C LEU A 180 7.41 8.29 8.60
N LYS A 181 7.39 8.56 9.89
CA LYS A 181 8.40 9.35 10.58
C LYS A 181 9.37 8.40 11.26
N LEU A 182 10.62 8.43 10.83
CA LEU A 182 11.63 7.43 11.14
C LEU A 182 12.78 8.04 11.93
N ILE A 183 13.32 7.27 12.87
CA ILE A 183 14.62 7.57 13.50
C ILE A 183 15.53 6.34 13.41
N PRO A 184 16.83 6.50 13.12
CA PRO A 184 17.79 5.39 13.11
C PRO A 184 17.87 4.72 14.49
N ILE A 185 17.99 3.39 14.52
CA ILE A 185 18.17 2.62 15.77
C ILE A 185 19.56 2.84 16.34
N LYS A 186 20.59 2.90 15.48
CA LYS A 186 21.96 3.19 15.88
C LYS A 186 22.27 4.67 15.64
N ILE A 187 22.34 5.44 16.70
CA ILE A 187 22.70 6.86 16.65
C ILE A 187 24.22 6.98 16.79
N ASN A 188 24.90 7.32 15.71
CA ASN A 188 26.28 7.77 15.76
C ASN A 188 26.27 9.29 16.02
N ASN A 189 26.56 9.68 17.25
CA ASN A 189 26.77 11.07 17.69
C ASN A 189 25.59 12.03 17.57
N GLY A 190 24.78 12.17 18.60
CA GLY A 190 23.99 13.39 18.92
C GLY A 190 22.84 13.67 17.94
N ASN A 191 21.87 14.33 18.32
CA ASN A 191 20.71 14.93 17.64
C ASN A 191 20.37 14.44 16.20
N THR A 192 19.80 13.26 16.08
CA THR A 192 19.40 12.71 14.77
C THR A 192 18.03 13.30 14.41
N GLN A 193 17.99 14.07 13.33
CA GLN A 193 16.73 14.54 12.78
C GLN A 193 15.93 13.36 12.19
N PRO A 194 14.60 13.36 12.33
CA PRO A 194 13.78 12.32 11.74
C PRO A 194 13.79 12.38 10.22
N LEU A 195 13.69 11.22 9.59
CA LEU A 195 13.42 11.06 8.17
C LEU A 195 11.93 10.87 7.95
N PHE A 196 11.44 11.31 6.79
CA PHE A 196 10.04 11.17 6.40
C PHE A 196 9.96 10.34 5.12
N TYR A 197 9.51 9.10 5.25
CA TYR A 197 9.33 8.18 4.14
C TYR A 197 7.93 8.32 3.55
N PHE A 198 7.84 8.91 2.39
CA PHE A 198 6.61 9.09 1.63
C PHE A 198 6.34 7.84 0.79
N ARG A 199 5.14 7.30 0.88
CA ARG A 199 4.72 6.14 0.11
C ARG A 199 3.34 6.37 -0.47
N ILE A 200 3.08 5.75 -1.62
CA ILE A 200 1.81 5.82 -2.30
C ILE A 200 1.24 4.41 -2.47
N PHE A 201 -0.06 4.29 -2.29
CA PHE A 201 -0.80 3.04 -2.41
C PHE A 201 -2.09 3.27 -3.19
N LEU A 202 -2.49 2.25 -3.93
CA LEU A 202 -3.79 2.22 -4.59
C LEU A 202 -4.83 1.59 -3.64
N ASP A 203 -6.05 2.10 -3.66
CA ASP A 203 -7.17 1.47 -2.95
C ASP A 203 -7.31 0.02 -3.43
N TYR A 204 -7.52 -0.88 -2.47
CA TYR A 204 -7.54 -2.32 -2.69
C TYR A 204 -8.38 -2.76 -3.89
N GLN A 205 -9.60 -2.22 -4.01
CA GLN A 205 -10.53 -2.59 -5.07
C GLN A 205 -10.07 -2.24 -6.49
N PHE A 206 -9.11 -1.30 -6.62
CA PHE A 206 -8.54 -0.86 -7.91
C PHE A 206 -7.19 -1.50 -8.21
N ARG A 207 -6.64 -2.27 -7.28
CA ARG A 207 -5.38 -2.97 -7.51
C ARG A 207 -5.56 -4.03 -8.60
N SER A 208 -4.59 -4.15 -9.48
CA SER A 208 -4.65 -5.07 -10.61
C SER A 208 -4.81 -6.56 -10.21
N ILE A 209 -4.40 -6.92 -9.00
CA ILE A 209 -4.57 -8.29 -8.47
C ILE A 209 -6.03 -8.65 -8.15
N VAL A 210 -6.89 -7.65 -7.89
CA VAL A 210 -8.30 -7.87 -7.51
C VAL A 210 -9.29 -7.19 -8.45
N HIS A 211 -8.81 -6.50 -9.48
CA HIS A 211 -9.64 -5.67 -10.34
C HIS A 211 -10.77 -6.46 -11.00
N PRO A 212 -12.04 -5.97 -10.95
CA PRO A 212 -13.20 -6.68 -11.49
C PRO A 212 -13.09 -7.09 -12.96
N GLN A 213 -12.44 -6.28 -13.79
CA GLN A 213 -12.24 -6.64 -15.21
C GLN A 213 -11.32 -7.84 -15.40
N LEU A 214 -10.37 -8.09 -14.51
CA LEU A 214 -9.58 -9.31 -14.54
C LEU A 214 -10.43 -10.52 -14.17
N THR A 215 -11.49 -10.32 -13.39
CA THR A 215 -12.46 -11.35 -13.06
C THR A 215 -13.47 -11.55 -14.19
N GLN A 216 -13.87 -10.47 -14.88
CA GLN A 216 -14.84 -10.53 -15.98
C GLN A 216 -14.27 -11.10 -17.28
N SER A 217 -12.99 -10.89 -17.58
CA SER A 217 -12.35 -11.52 -18.75
C SER A 217 -12.32 -13.06 -18.67
N ILE A 218 -12.46 -13.60 -17.47
CA ILE A 218 -12.63 -15.04 -17.21
C ILE A 218 -14.10 -15.48 -17.44
N ILE A 219 -15.04 -14.54 -17.44
CA ILE A 219 -16.50 -14.76 -17.53
C ILE A 219 -17.03 -14.27 -18.90
N GLN A 220 -16.23 -14.05 -19.93
CA GLN A 220 -16.84 -13.79 -21.25
C GLN A 220 -17.65 -15.03 -21.67
N PRO A 221 -18.97 -14.90 -21.84
CA PRO A 221 -19.78 -16.01 -22.26
C PRO A 221 -19.49 -16.28 -23.73
N SER A 222 -18.69 -17.32 -24.00
CA SER A 222 -18.84 -17.96 -25.30
C SER A 222 -20.26 -18.53 -25.34
N SER A 223 -21.09 -17.92 -26.15
CA SER A 223 -22.43 -18.33 -26.56
C SER A 223 -22.80 -19.79 -26.22
N THR A 224 -23.42 -20.00 -25.07
CA THR A 224 -24.46 -21.00 -24.78
C THR A 224 -24.73 -21.01 -23.28
N GLU A 225 -25.94 -20.71 -22.88
CA GLU A 225 -26.42 -20.68 -21.47
C GLU A 225 -26.15 -21.96 -20.69
N SER A 226 -26.12 -23.12 -21.34
CA SER A 226 -25.78 -24.39 -20.73
C SER A 226 -24.36 -24.50 -20.22
N LYS A 227 -23.38 -23.95 -20.94
CA LYS A 227 -21.96 -23.97 -20.52
C LYS A 227 -21.66 -23.01 -19.36
N VAL A 228 -22.44 -21.94 -19.23
CA VAL A 228 -22.30 -20.98 -18.13
C VAL A 228 -22.80 -21.61 -16.81
N ALA A 229 -23.92 -22.32 -16.85
CA ALA A 229 -24.44 -23.03 -15.68
C ALA A 229 -23.51 -24.15 -15.23
N GLU A 230 -22.94 -24.92 -16.15
CA GLU A 230 -21.99 -26.00 -15.86
C GLU A 230 -20.66 -25.47 -15.29
N ARG A 231 -20.13 -24.39 -15.87
CA ARG A 231 -18.93 -23.71 -15.32
C ARG A 231 -19.17 -23.13 -13.94
N SER A 232 -20.31 -22.50 -13.68
CA SER A 232 -20.65 -21.96 -12.35
C SER A 232 -20.86 -23.08 -11.32
N TYR A 233 -21.41 -24.21 -11.72
CA TYR A 233 -21.57 -25.39 -10.89
C TYR A 233 -20.22 -26.03 -10.55
N ASN A 234 -19.37 -26.27 -11.54
CA ASN A 234 -18.02 -26.80 -11.34
C ASN A 234 -17.15 -25.88 -10.49
N ARG A 235 -17.27 -24.56 -10.62
CA ARG A 235 -16.60 -23.57 -9.80
C ARG A 235 -17.03 -23.64 -8.34
N ARG A 236 -18.33 -23.85 -8.05
CA ARG A 236 -18.84 -24.03 -6.68
C ARG A 236 -18.30 -25.32 -6.05
N ILE A 237 -18.32 -26.43 -6.80
CA ILE A 237 -17.76 -27.70 -6.33
C ILE A 237 -16.27 -27.56 -6.02
N GLY A 238 -15.50 -26.90 -6.90
CA GLY A 238 -14.07 -26.64 -6.69
C GLY A 238 -13.83 -25.81 -5.43
N ALA A 239 -14.62 -24.75 -5.21
CA ALA A 239 -14.52 -23.90 -4.02
C ALA A 239 -14.87 -24.64 -2.73
N ASP A 240 -15.91 -25.49 -2.76
CA ASP A 240 -16.31 -26.29 -1.61
C ASP A 240 -15.25 -27.36 -1.28
N MET A 241 -14.69 -28.00 -2.28
CA MET A 241 -13.60 -28.98 -2.11
C MET A 241 -12.33 -28.31 -1.58
N PHE A 242 -11.95 -27.15 -2.13
CA PHE A 242 -10.82 -26.35 -1.64
C PHE A 242 -11.01 -26.01 -0.17
N ARG A 243 -12.16 -25.41 0.18
CA ARG A 243 -12.49 -25.04 1.56
C ARG A 243 -12.39 -26.24 2.50
N LYS A 244 -13.00 -27.37 2.11
CA LYS A 244 -12.99 -28.59 2.92
C LYS A 244 -11.57 -29.05 3.19
N LYS A 245 -10.72 -29.18 2.17
CA LYS A 245 -9.33 -29.59 2.30
C LYS A 245 -8.50 -28.61 3.14
N VAL A 246 -8.67 -27.31 2.95
CA VAL A 246 -7.95 -26.28 3.76
C VAL A 246 -8.29 -26.45 5.23
N ILE A 247 -9.56 -26.62 5.59
CA ILE A 247 -9.99 -26.75 6.99
C ILE A 247 -9.59 -28.11 7.57
N GLU A 248 -9.62 -29.20 6.79
CA GLU A 248 -9.13 -30.50 7.24
C GLU A 248 -7.65 -30.45 7.63
N HIS A 249 -6.81 -29.73 6.87
CA HIS A 249 -5.37 -29.62 7.14
C HIS A 249 -5.02 -28.50 8.13
N MET A 250 -5.88 -27.49 8.27
CA MET A 250 -5.75 -26.39 9.22
C MET A 250 -7.07 -26.20 9.97
N PRO A 251 -7.37 -27.00 11.00
CA PRO A 251 -8.68 -27.03 11.65
C PRO A 251 -8.95 -25.84 12.58
N GLN A 252 -7.99 -24.92 12.72
CA GLN A 252 -8.15 -23.71 13.52
C GLN A 252 -7.39 -22.53 12.91
N CYS A 253 -7.91 -21.33 13.13
CA CYS A 253 -7.19 -20.11 12.77
C CYS A 253 -5.91 -19.99 13.61
N PRO A 254 -4.72 -19.81 13.00
CA PRO A 254 -3.45 -19.73 13.72
C PRO A 254 -3.38 -18.53 14.68
N PHE A 255 -4.19 -17.53 14.47
CA PHE A 255 -4.24 -16.30 15.26
C PHE A 255 -5.22 -16.39 16.41
N SER A 256 -6.50 -16.53 16.10
CA SER A 256 -7.59 -16.51 17.09
C SER A 256 -7.77 -17.82 17.82
N LYS A 257 -7.18 -18.93 17.31
CA LYS A 257 -7.36 -20.29 17.81
C LYS A 257 -8.81 -20.81 17.75
N ILE A 258 -9.67 -20.11 17.02
CA ILE A 258 -11.04 -20.53 16.75
C ILE A 258 -11.01 -21.72 15.80
N SER A 259 -11.76 -22.77 16.14
CA SER A 259 -11.91 -24.04 15.39
C SER A 259 -13.32 -24.29 14.89
N GLU A 260 -14.27 -23.40 15.18
CA GLU A 260 -15.61 -23.47 14.63
C GLU A 260 -15.58 -23.30 13.13
N GLU A 261 -15.80 -24.36 12.38
CA GLU A 261 -15.69 -24.40 10.93
C GLU A 261 -16.50 -23.29 10.24
N LYS A 262 -17.68 -22.96 10.77
CA LYS A 262 -18.54 -21.90 10.22
C LYS A 262 -17.94 -20.51 10.32
N LEU A 263 -16.96 -20.30 11.22
CA LEU A 263 -16.24 -19.03 11.41
C LEU A 263 -14.89 -19.01 10.68
N LEU A 264 -14.51 -20.09 10.02
CA LEU A 264 -13.27 -20.18 9.25
C LEU A 264 -13.52 -19.88 7.77
N ILE A 265 -12.67 -19.10 7.19
CA ILE A 265 -12.60 -18.81 5.76
C ILE A 265 -11.37 -19.49 5.19
N ALA A 266 -11.52 -20.22 4.10
CA ALA A 266 -10.39 -20.74 3.33
C ALA A 266 -9.84 -19.59 2.45
N SER A 267 -8.92 -18.83 3.03
CA SER A 267 -8.28 -17.67 2.40
C SER A 267 -7.20 -18.11 1.42
N HIS A 268 -7.24 -17.65 0.17
CA HIS A 268 -6.19 -17.95 -0.79
C HIS A 268 -4.92 -17.14 -0.48
N ILE A 269 -3.76 -17.78 -0.55
CA ILE A 269 -2.45 -17.14 -0.42
C ILE A 269 -2.11 -16.40 -1.73
N LYS A 270 -2.06 -17.13 -2.84
CA LYS A 270 -2.04 -16.56 -4.20
C LYS A 270 -3.48 -16.42 -4.66
N PRO A 271 -3.96 -15.22 -5.02
CA PRO A 271 -5.37 -14.99 -5.34
C PRO A 271 -5.91 -15.91 -6.43
N TYR A 272 -7.12 -16.42 -6.22
CA TYR A 272 -7.80 -17.34 -7.15
C TYR A 272 -7.83 -16.82 -8.59
N ASN A 273 -8.22 -15.56 -8.78
CA ASN A 273 -8.33 -14.92 -10.09
C ASN A 273 -6.98 -14.84 -10.82
N ILE A 274 -5.88 -14.75 -10.10
CA ILE A 274 -4.54 -14.76 -10.69
C ILE A 274 -4.17 -16.16 -11.16
N CYS A 275 -4.41 -17.18 -10.34
CA CYS A 275 -4.17 -18.58 -10.74
C CYS A 275 -4.91 -18.92 -12.05
N ILE A 276 -6.18 -18.54 -12.15
CA ILE A 276 -6.98 -18.78 -13.36
C ILE A 276 -6.44 -17.98 -14.56
N LYS A 277 -6.08 -16.71 -14.37
CA LYS A 277 -5.53 -15.87 -15.45
C LYS A 277 -4.21 -16.40 -15.99
N GLU A 278 -3.38 -16.97 -15.14
CA GLU A 278 -2.10 -17.56 -15.51
C GLU A 278 -2.23 -18.98 -16.06
N GLY A 279 -3.46 -19.53 -16.19
CA GLY A 279 -3.72 -20.88 -16.63
C GLY A 279 -3.28 -21.96 -15.63
N GLN A 280 -3.18 -21.60 -14.36
CA GLN A 280 -2.73 -22.46 -13.26
C GLN A 280 -3.93 -22.90 -12.41
N GLU A 281 -4.92 -23.52 -13.04
CA GLU A 281 -6.16 -23.93 -12.38
C GLU A 281 -5.91 -24.87 -11.19
N ASP A 282 -4.90 -25.73 -11.30
CA ASP A 282 -4.52 -26.66 -10.21
C ASP A 282 -4.11 -25.88 -8.94
N GLN A 283 -3.42 -24.75 -9.08
CA GLN A 283 -3.04 -23.89 -7.94
C GLN A 283 -4.25 -23.21 -7.31
N ALA A 284 -5.30 -22.96 -8.08
CA ALA A 284 -6.52 -22.33 -7.59
C ALA A 284 -7.33 -23.23 -6.64
N ILE A 285 -7.15 -24.56 -6.73
CA ILE A 285 -7.83 -25.55 -5.91
C ILE A 285 -6.90 -26.32 -4.98
N ASP A 286 -5.62 -26.02 -5.01
CA ASP A 286 -4.61 -26.60 -4.13
C ASP A 286 -4.80 -26.08 -2.70
N TYR A 287 -5.03 -26.99 -1.74
CA TYR A 287 -5.22 -26.62 -0.33
C TYR A 287 -3.97 -25.97 0.29
N LEU A 288 -2.78 -26.24 -0.25
CA LEU A 288 -1.53 -25.59 0.14
C LEU A 288 -1.52 -24.09 -0.24
N ASN A 289 -2.32 -23.70 -1.24
CA ASN A 289 -2.60 -22.31 -1.55
C ASN A 289 -3.66 -21.69 -0.62
N GLY A 290 -3.90 -22.28 0.54
CA GLY A 290 -4.96 -21.85 1.45
C GLY A 290 -4.55 -21.77 2.91
N LEU A 291 -5.18 -20.83 3.63
CA LEU A 291 -5.10 -20.68 5.08
C LEU A 291 -6.51 -20.65 5.67
N ALA A 292 -6.75 -21.37 6.76
CA ALA A 292 -8.01 -21.26 7.50
C ALA A 292 -7.94 -20.06 8.46
N LEU A 293 -8.60 -18.97 8.12
CA LEU A 293 -8.57 -17.72 8.87
C LEU A 293 -9.97 -17.31 9.34
N THR A 294 -10.06 -16.67 10.50
CA THR A 294 -11.29 -15.95 10.87
C THR A 294 -11.46 -14.67 10.06
N PRO A 295 -12.68 -14.11 9.90
CA PRO A 295 -12.96 -13.00 8.99
C PRO A 295 -12.04 -11.79 9.12
N THR A 296 -11.66 -11.42 10.34
CA THR A 296 -10.75 -10.29 10.57
C THR A 296 -9.37 -10.57 10.00
N TYR A 297 -8.82 -11.75 10.28
CA TYR A 297 -7.48 -12.11 9.80
C TYR A 297 -7.45 -12.43 8.30
N ASP A 298 -8.53 -13.01 7.78
CA ASP A 298 -8.74 -13.16 6.34
C ASP A 298 -8.67 -11.79 5.65
N LYS A 299 -9.40 -10.79 6.15
CA LYS A 299 -9.40 -9.45 5.60
C LYS A 299 -8.03 -8.76 5.67
N LEU A 300 -7.31 -8.92 6.78
CA LEU A 300 -5.96 -8.38 6.92
C LEU A 300 -4.97 -9.02 5.94
N PHE A 301 -5.07 -10.32 5.75
CA PHE A 301 -4.22 -11.09 4.84
C PHE A 301 -4.56 -10.81 3.37
N ASP A 302 -5.83 -10.98 2.99
CA ASP A 302 -6.32 -10.76 1.64
C ASP A 302 -6.00 -9.35 1.12
N GLN A 303 -6.10 -8.33 1.98
CA GLN A 303 -5.73 -6.97 1.61
C GLN A 303 -4.23 -6.65 1.72
N GLY A 304 -3.42 -7.58 2.17
CA GLY A 304 -1.97 -7.40 2.25
C GLY A 304 -1.49 -6.51 3.39
N TYR A 305 -2.25 -6.39 4.48
CA TYR A 305 -1.77 -5.71 5.70
C TYR A 305 -0.85 -6.61 6.52
N ILE A 306 -0.98 -7.92 6.37
CA ILE A 306 -0.11 -8.92 6.98
C ILE A 306 0.38 -9.92 5.94
N THR A 307 1.52 -10.53 6.20
CA THR A 307 2.05 -11.67 5.45
C THR A 307 2.87 -12.57 6.36
N PHE A 308 3.60 -13.55 5.80
CA PHE A 308 4.42 -14.48 6.56
C PHE A 308 5.79 -14.68 5.94
N THR A 309 6.79 -14.92 6.80
CA THR A 309 8.13 -15.35 6.38
C THR A 309 8.10 -16.78 5.84
N ASP A 310 9.19 -17.25 5.21
CA ASP A 310 9.36 -18.66 4.83
C ASP A 310 9.34 -19.62 6.03
N LYS A 311 9.59 -19.12 7.23
CA LYS A 311 9.46 -19.88 8.49
C LYS A 311 8.06 -19.81 9.10
N GLY A 312 7.10 -19.20 8.39
CA GLY A 312 5.71 -19.03 8.83
C GLY A 312 5.48 -17.98 9.90
N HIS A 313 6.48 -17.14 10.22
CA HIS A 313 6.29 -16.06 11.20
C HIS A 313 5.50 -14.89 10.59
N LEU A 314 4.59 -14.33 11.38
CA LEU A 314 3.79 -13.18 10.99
C LEU A 314 4.66 -11.94 10.74
N ILE A 315 4.37 -11.24 9.65
CA ILE A 315 4.86 -9.90 9.34
C ILE A 315 3.67 -8.96 9.27
N CYS A 316 3.69 -7.90 10.06
CA CYS A 316 2.70 -6.83 10.03
C CYS A 316 3.22 -5.67 9.20
N GLY A 317 2.43 -5.21 8.23
CA GLY A 317 2.73 -4.03 7.44
C GLY A 317 2.61 -2.74 8.24
N THR A 318 2.98 -1.63 7.61
CA THR A 318 2.98 -0.30 8.21
C THR A 318 1.79 0.55 7.77
N GLN A 319 0.80 -0.05 7.09
CA GLN A 319 -0.39 0.63 6.59
C GLN A 319 -1.50 0.78 7.63
N LEU A 320 -1.37 0.13 8.77
CA LEU A 320 -2.27 0.29 9.92
C LEU A 320 -1.54 1.01 11.05
N SER A 321 -2.27 1.86 11.77
CA SER A 321 -1.70 2.59 12.92
C SER A 321 -1.38 1.65 14.09
N ALA A 322 -0.47 2.07 14.97
CA ALA A 322 -0.16 1.36 16.20
C ALA A 322 -1.41 1.12 17.05
N TYR A 323 -2.32 2.11 17.08
CA TYR A 323 -3.61 1.99 17.77
C TYR A 323 -4.49 0.87 17.14
N THR A 324 -4.51 0.75 15.83
CA THR A 324 -5.27 -0.32 15.17
C THR A 324 -4.70 -1.70 15.53
N TRP A 325 -3.38 -1.85 15.51
CA TRP A 325 -2.73 -3.09 15.92
C TRP A 325 -3.02 -3.45 17.37
N GLU A 326 -2.99 -2.46 18.27
CA GLU A 326 -3.36 -2.64 19.69
C GLU A 326 -4.81 -3.15 19.82
N LYS A 327 -5.76 -2.55 19.10
CA LYS A 327 -7.17 -2.98 19.14
C LYS A 327 -7.40 -4.37 18.55
N LEU A 328 -6.57 -4.78 17.60
CA LEU A 328 -6.56 -6.14 17.07
C LEU A 328 -5.83 -7.15 17.98
N ASN A 329 -5.23 -6.65 19.08
CA ASN A 329 -4.40 -7.44 19.97
C ASN A 329 -3.21 -8.12 19.25
N ILE A 330 -2.64 -7.43 18.28
CA ILE A 330 -1.47 -7.85 17.52
C ILE A 330 -0.32 -6.93 17.88
N ASN A 331 0.81 -7.52 18.32
CA ASN A 331 2.05 -6.77 18.47
C ASN A 331 2.89 -6.89 17.19
N PRO A 332 3.02 -5.81 16.40
CA PRO A 332 3.77 -5.87 15.14
C PRO A 332 5.28 -6.08 15.31
N ASN A 333 5.81 -5.88 16.52
CA ASN A 333 7.24 -6.06 16.83
C ASN A 333 7.56 -7.45 17.42
N ALA A 334 6.54 -8.16 17.84
CA ALA A 334 6.78 -9.50 18.33
C ALA A 334 7.28 -10.32 17.14
N LYS A 335 8.49 -10.88 17.24
CA LYS A 335 8.85 -12.10 16.53
C LYS A 335 7.83 -13.14 17.00
N SER A 336 6.65 -13.04 16.41
CA SER A 336 5.43 -13.43 17.06
C SER A 336 5.40 -14.92 17.22
N LYS A 337 4.80 -15.33 18.33
CA LYS A 337 4.37 -16.71 18.57
C LYS A 337 3.33 -17.18 17.53
N MET A 338 2.84 -16.29 16.68
CA MET A 338 1.90 -16.60 15.61
C MET A 338 2.67 -17.13 14.41
N ARG A 339 2.57 -18.43 14.25
CA ARG A 339 3.22 -19.15 13.18
C ARG A 339 2.19 -19.99 12.43
N ILE A 340 2.25 -19.91 11.11
CA ILE A 340 1.61 -20.87 10.22
C ILE A 340 2.59 -22.00 9.92
N TYR A 341 2.08 -23.11 9.40
CA TYR A 341 2.92 -24.16 8.81
C TYR A 341 3.25 -23.76 7.37
N PRO A 342 4.50 -23.39 7.08
CA PRO A 342 4.89 -22.86 5.77
C PRO A 342 5.21 -23.97 4.76
N GLU A 343 5.39 -25.21 5.22
CA GLU A 343 5.86 -26.33 4.44
C GLU A 343 4.98 -26.53 3.20
N ASP A 344 5.62 -26.58 2.03
CA ASP A 344 5.04 -26.69 0.69
C ASP A 344 4.16 -25.49 0.27
N ARG A 345 4.10 -24.41 1.09
CA ARG A 345 3.39 -23.16 0.80
C ARG A 345 4.31 -22.04 0.33
N GLU A 346 5.62 -22.27 0.36
CA GLU A 346 6.64 -21.24 0.10
C GLU A 346 6.41 -20.50 -1.24
N PRO A 347 6.08 -21.16 -2.37
CA PRO A 347 5.85 -20.46 -3.63
C PRO A 347 4.64 -19.52 -3.57
N TYR A 348 3.57 -19.91 -2.88
CA TYR A 348 2.38 -19.08 -2.70
C TYR A 348 2.65 -17.91 -1.75
N LEU A 349 3.39 -18.17 -0.66
CA LEU A 349 3.80 -17.14 0.29
C LEU A 349 4.75 -16.13 -0.36
N ASP A 350 5.68 -16.57 -1.22
CA ASP A 350 6.55 -15.68 -1.99
C ASP A 350 5.71 -14.77 -2.90
N TYR A 351 4.73 -15.33 -3.61
CA TYR A 351 3.81 -14.53 -4.41
C TYR A 351 3.07 -13.50 -3.55
N HIS A 352 2.53 -13.90 -2.39
CA HIS A 352 1.81 -13.02 -1.50
C HIS A 352 2.69 -11.86 -1.00
N ARG A 353 3.91 -12.16 -0.58
CA ARG A 353 4.87 -11.14 -0.12
C ARG A 353 5.20 -10.10 -1.20
N ARG A 354 5.37 -10.54 -2.43
CA ARG A 354 5.80 -9.65 -3.52
C ARG A 354 4.66 -8.82 -4.10
N PHE A 355 3.48 -9.41 -4.24
CA PHE A 355 2.40 -8.82 -5.03
C PHE A 355 1.17 -8.43 -4.21
N VAL A 356 0.83 -9.18 -3.16
CA VAL A 356 -0.35 -8.89 -2.34
C VAL A 356 0.00 -7.99 -1.17
N PHE A 357 1.06 -8.31 -0.42
CA PHE A 357 1.52 -7.49 0.70
C PHE A 357 1.77 -6.05 0.26
N GLN A 358 1.27 -5.08 1.02
CA GLN A 358 1.28 -3.68 0.58
C GLN A 358 2.67 -3.04 0.69
N ASP A 359 3.41 -3.38 1.73
CA ASP A 359 4.76 -2.87 1.93
C ASP A 359 5.80 -3.66 1.10
N ASN A 360 7.03 -3.15 1.05
CA ASN A 360 8.15 -3.90 0.53
C ASN A 360 8.62 -4.92 1.58
N ILE A 361 8.67 -6.20 1.21
CA ILE A 361 9.05 -7.27 2.13
C ILE A 361 10.49 -7.11 2.65
N ASP A 362 11.38 -6.57 1.83
CA ASP A 362 12.80 -6.38 2.19
C ASP A 362 12.98 -5.37 3.33
N ASP A 363 11.96 -4.55 3.62
CA ASP A 363 11.97 -3.64 4.75
C ASP A 363 11.74 -4.35 6.11
N PHE A 364 11.42 -5.66 6.12
CA PHE A 364 11.04 -6.42 7.32
C PHE A 364 11.87 -7.68 7.59
N VAL A 365 12.69 -8.12 6.63
CA VAL A 365 13.42 -9.40 6.70
C VAL A 365 14.93 -9.18 6.71
#